data_1b76e1c8efa904b941b3ef0fcde83d4a
#
_entry.id   1b76e1c8efa904b941b3ef0fcde83d4a
#
_cell.length_a   1.000
_cell.length_b   1.000
_cell.length_c   1.000
_cell.angle_alpha   90.00
_cell.angle_beta   90.00
_cell.angle_gamma   90.00
#
_symmetry.space_group_name_H-M   'P 1'
#
loop_
_entity.id
_entity.type
_entity.pdbx_description
1 polymer ?
#
loop_
_entity_poly.entity_id
_entity_poly.type
_entity_poly.pdbx_seq_one_letter_code
_entity_poly.pdbx_strand_id
1 'polypeptide(L)'
;MNDSIKKCKCILIISSDFVYPPNHGGRVDVWNKILCLNSLGFNIDLITTIKRKPKKEDIDIVKSKVNKLMLIYRKNNIKDIFSLKPLQIKSRNQLKYININREYDYLLIEGTYGISILENKTLKAKKIILRMHNDEEIYFRQLFDSEKIWWKKIYYLLETYKFKFIDKKIINKISNIMFISYEELNKYKHKYPKINAYFLPSAVNLNFKNISNDSKNVVFIGSLFMINNKEAINFYIKKIHPLLLDIKGYTFTIAGNSKGEGVEWIRKLSFKYKNINIIDSPETLDDIYENASVFVNPMLHGAGVKLKTINAIVNGLPVVSTTIGNQGTGLKHESHIYVADNAKKYAEYIKILLNDKVIREIMVKNSQEFINLYYNQEKILSKYLDEIGRF
;
A
#
# COMPACT_ATOMS: atom_id res chain seq x y z
N MET A 1 32.29 -28.76 17.80
CA MET A 1 32.47 -27.57 16.98
C MET A 1 32.18 -27.92 15.55
N ASN A 2 30.93 -27.74 15.14
CA ASN A 2 30.54 -27.78 13.72
C ASN A 2 29.82 -26.45 13.46
N ASP A 3 30.62 -25.42 13.14
CA ASP A 3 30.12 -24.22 12.50
C ASP A 3 29.72 -24.60 11.08
N SER A 4 28.51 -25.08 10.91
CA SER A 4 27.86 -25.10 9.60
C SER A 4 27.74 -23.63 9.16
N ILE A 5 28.66 -23.20 8.31
CA ILE A 5 28.57 -21.92 7.59
C ILE A 5 27.16 -21.89 6.98
N LYS A 6 26.25 -21.13 7.58
CA LYS A 6 24.89 -20.95 7.08
C LYS A 6 25.02 -20.38 5.68
N LYS A 7 24.89 -21.22 4.65
CA LYS A 7 24.99 -20.82 3.25
C LYS A 7 24.00 -19.68 3.01
N CYS A 8 24.54 -18.50 2.71
CA CYS A 8 23.73 -17.31 2.48
C CYS A 8 22.72 -17.58 1.37
N LYS A 9 21.42 -17.52 1.67
CA LYS A 9 20.35 -17.77 0.69
C LYS A 9 20.32 -16.66 -0.34
N CYS A 10 20.17 -17.02 -1.62
CA CYS A 10 20.16 -16.09 -2.75
C CYS A 10 18.73 -15.85 -3.22
N ILE A 11 18.36 -14.58 -3.37
CA ILE A 11 17.05 -14.19 -3.88
C ILE A 11 17.17 -13.26 -5.07
N LEU A 12 16.42 -13.57 -6.14
CA LEU A 12 16.22 -12.67 -7.26
C LEU A 12 14.89 -11.94 -7.10
N ILE A 13 14.92 -10.62 -7.11
CA ILE A 13 13.73 -9.77 -7.06
C ILE A 13 13.49 -9.16 -8.43
N ILE A 14 12.26 -9.30 -8.95
CA ILE A 14 11.83 -8.65 -10.20
C ILE A 14 10.86 -7.52 -9.83
N SER A 15 11.27 -6.27 -10.00
CA SER A 15 10.43 -5.10 -9.76
C SER A 15 9.88 -4.50 -11.05
N SER A 16 8.61 -4.13 -11.01
CA SER A 16 7.90 -3.51 -12.14
C SER A 16 8.25 -2.03 -12.35
N ASP A 17 8.90 -1.39 -11.39
CA ASP A 17 9.38 0.00 -11.45
C ASP A 17 10.66 0.13 -10.63
N PHE A 18 11.44 1.21 -10.86
CA PHE A 18 12.63 1.50 -10.05
C PHE A 18 12.20 1.79 -8.60
N VAL A 19 12.92 1.19 -7.64
CA VAL A 19 12.45 1.09 -6.26
C VAL A 19 12.72 2.32 -5.40
N TYR A 20 13.59 3.26 -5.86
CA TYR A 20 14.04 4.43 -5.10
C TYR A 20 13.87 5.73 -5.91
N PRO A 21 13.57 6.91 -5.31
CA PRO A 21 13.16 7.07 -3.91
C PRO A 21 11.79 6.44 -3.63
N PRO A 22 11.53 5.96 -2.41
CA PRO A 22 10.28 5.32 -2.03
C PRO A 22 9.18 6.36 -1.77
N ASN A 23 8.72 7.04 -2.81
CA ASN A 23 7.82 8.19 -2.74
C ASN A 23 6.34 7.86 -3.06
N HIS A 24 6.03 6.60 -3.30
CA HIS A 24 4.65 6.11 -3.45
C HIS A 24 4.53 4.64 -3.01
N GLY A 25 3.30 4.21 -2.66
CA GLY A 25 3.05 2.95 -1.97
C GLY A 25 3.74 1.71 -2.56
N GLY A 26 3.73 1.55 -3.88
CA GLY A 26 4.40 0.41 -4.52
C GLY A 26 5.92 0.42 -4.34
N ARG A 27 6.58 1.58 -4.45
CA ARG A 27 8.03 1.69 -4.23
C ARG A 27 8.38 1.50 -2.76
N VAL A 28 7.57 2.07 -1.86
CA VAL A 28 7.75 1.89 -0.40
C VAL A 28 7.71 0.41 -0.03
N ASP A 29 6.73 -0.33 -0.54
CA ASP A 29 6.58 -1.76 -0.24
C ASP A 29 7.79 -2.59 -0.72
N VAL A 30 8.25 -2.37 -1.97
CA VAL A 30 9.38 -3.11 -2.52
C VAL A 30 10.69 -2.71 -1.85
N TRP A 31 10.93 -1.41 -1.62
CA TRP A 31 12.15 -0.92 -0.99
C TRP A 31 12.31 -1.45 0.44
N ASN A 32 11.27 -1.34 1.26
CA ASN A 32 11.31 -1.85 2.62
C ASN A 32 11.51 -3.38 2.67
N LYS A 33 10.95 -4.10 1.69
CA LYS A 33 11.17 -5.53 1.56
C LYS A 33 12.62 -5.88 1.21
N ILE A 34 13.28 -5.09 0.36
CA ILE A 34 14.72 -5.22 0.08
C ILE A 34 15.52 -5.00 1.37
N LEU A 35 15.21 -3.95 2.14
CA LEU A 35 15.90 -3.68 3.42
C LEU A 35 15.67 -4.82 4.42
N CYS A 36 14.45 -5.32 4.52
CA CYS A 36 14.09 -6.44 5.39
C CYS A 36 14.81 -7.75 4.99
N LEU A 37 14.87 -8.08 3.70
CA LEU A 37 15.60 -9.26 3.23
C LEU A 37 17.11 -9.13 3.44
N ASN A 38 17.64 -7.91 3.34
CA ASN A 38 19.03 -7.61 3.63
C ASN A 38 19.34 -7.83 5.12
N SER A 39 18.46 -7.34 6.05
CA SER A 39 18.61 -7.57 7.50
C SER A 39 18.52 -9.06 7.87
N LEU A 40 17.75 -9.84 7.13
CA LEU A 40 17.66 -11.29 7.26
C LEU A 40 18.86 -12.06 6.66
N GLY A 41 19.84 -11.37 6.09
CA GLY A 41 21.08 -11.95 5.57
C GLY A 41 20.94 -12.57 4.18
N PHE A 42 19.94 -12.19 3.38
CA PHE A 42 19.81 -12.66 1.99
C PHE A 42 20.79 -11.95 1.06
N ASN A 43 21.35 -12.71 0.12
CA ASN A 43 22.10 -12.16 -1.02
C ASN A 43 21.09 -11.80 -2.12
N ILE A 44 20.87 -10.50 -2.36
CA ILE A 44 19.79 -9.98 -3.18
C ILE A 44 20.33 -9.55 -4.55
N ASP A 45 19.81 -10.13 -5.64
CA ASP A 45 19.95 -9.58 -6.97
C ASP A 45 18.62 -8.93 -7.37
N LEU A 46 18.67 -7.70 -7.91
CA LEU A 46 17.49 -6.92 -8.29
C LEU A 46 17.49 -6.65 -9.80
N ILE A 47 16.42 -7.08 -10.46
CA ILE A 47 16.11 -6.68 -11.83
C ILE A 47 14.90 -5.77 -11.78
N THR A 48 15.03 -4.55 -12.28
CA THR A 48 13.95 -3.58 -12.28
C THR A 48 13.69 -3.04 -13.69
N THR A 49 12.41 -2.84 -14.02
CA THR A 49 12.03 -2.26 -15.32
C THR A 49 11.80 -0.77 -15.20
N ILE A 50 12.35 0.01 -16.13
CA ILE A 50 12.34 1.47 -16.07
C ILE A 50 11.78 2.08 -17.37
N LYS A 51 11.15 3.27 -17.25
CA LYS A 51 10.75 4.11 -18.39
C LYS A 51 11.84 5.11 -18.75
N ARG A 52 12.49 5.68 -17.75
CA ARG A 52 13.59 6.67 -17.87
C ARG A 52 14.69 6.24 -16.92
N LYS A 53 15.93 6.59 -17.26
CA LYS A 53 17.10 6.31 -16.41
C LYS A 53 16.94 7.08 -15.09
N PRO A 54 17.03 6.40 -13.94
CA PRO A 54 17.02 7.06 -12.62
C PRO A 54 18.27 7.94 -12.46
N LYS A 55 18.26 8.83 -11.48
CA LYS A 55 19.43 9.63 -11.09
C LYS A 55 20.55 8.71 -10.61
N LYS A 56 21.79 9.13 -10.79
CA LYS A 56 22.96 8.34 -10.40
C LYS A 56 22.98 8.08 -8.90
N GLU A 57 22.66 9.08 -8.10
CA GLU A 57 22.59 9.01 -6.65
C GLU A 57 21.57 7.93 -6.19
N ASP A 58 20.40 7.91 -6.82
CA ASP A 58 19.36 6.92 -6.52
C ASP A 58 19.81 5.50 -6.87
N ILE A 59 20.52 5.35 -8.00
CA ILE A 59 21.10 4.05 -8.41
C ILE A 59 22.15 3.58 -7.40
N ASP A 60 23.02 4.47 -6.94
CA ASP A 60 24.09 4.14 -6.02
C ASP A 60 23.53 3.74 -4.63
N ILE A 61 22.46 4.40 -4.17
CA ILE A 61 21.72 3.99 -2.97
C ILE A 61 21.17 2.56 -3.11
N VAL A 62 20.54 2.24 -4.23
CA VAL A 62 20.00 0.89 -4.45
C VAL A 62 21.13 -0.14 -4.51
N LYS A 63 22.24 0.15 -5.21
CA LYS A 63 23.41 -0.73 -5.30
C LYS A 63 24.05 -1.01 -3.95
N SER A 64 23.99 -0.09 -2.99
CA SER A 64 24.51 -0.32 -1.64
C SER A 64 23.71 -1.36 -0.84
N LYS A 65 22.51 -1.73 -1.30
CA LYS A 65 21.59 -2.66 -0.61
C LYS A 65 21.35 -3.96 -1.36
N VAL A 66 21.87 -4.10 -2.57
CA VAL A 66 21.75 -5.33 -3.38
C VAL A 66 23.08 -5.75 -3.93
N ASN A 67 23.27 -7.06 -4.14
CA ASN A 67 24.52 -7.61 -4.69
C ASN A 67 24.67 -7.26 -6.20
N LYS A 68 23.55 -7.35 -6.95
CA LYS A 68 23.53 -7.02 -8.38
C LYS A 68 22.27 -6.23 -8.70
N LEU A 69 22.43 -5.13 -9.46
CA LEU A 69 21.33 -4.34 -10.01
C LEU A 69 21.33 -4.39 -11.52
N MET A 70 20.19 -4.77 -12.12
CA MET A 70 19.99 -4.71 -13.57
C MET A 70 18.79 -3.83 -13.91
N LEU A 71 19.00 -2.84 -14.78
CA LEU A 71 17.97 -1.91 -15.25
C LEU A 71 17.54 -2.32 -16.66
N ILE A 72 16.24 -2.62 -16.84
CA ILE A 72 15.66 -3.04 -18.12
C ILE A 72 14.68 -1.97 -18.60
N TYR A 73 14.92 -1.41 -19.78
CA TYR A 73 14.00 -0.42 -20.35
C TYR A 73 12.72 -1.08 -20.84
N ARG A 74 11.58 -0.47 -20.49
CA ARG A 74 10.28 -0.87 -21.03
C ARG A 74 10.18 -0.47 -22.50
N LYS A 75 9.64 -1.37 -23.31
CA LYS A 75 9.30 -1.07 -24.70
C LYS A 75 7.79 -0.92 -24.82
N ASN A 76 7.34 0.29 -25.10
CA ASN A 76 5.92 0.59 -25.33
C ASN A 76 5.70 0.77 -26.83
N ASN A 77 4.84 -0.07 -27.41
CA ASN A 77 4.36 0.10 -28.76
C ASN A 77 2.81 0.22 -28.70
N ILE A 78 2.25 1.21 -29.36
CA ILE A 78 0.79 1.40 -29.45
C ILE A 78 0.10 0.15 -30.01
N LYS A 79 0.70 -0.55 -30.97
CA LYS A 79 0.19 -1.81 -31.51
C LYS A 79 0.05 -2.92 -30.47
N ASP A 80 0.78 -2.83 -29.35
CA ASP A 80 0.70 -3.83 -28.27
C ASP A 80 -0.63 -3.78 -27.49
N ILE A 81 -1.46 -2.76 -27.67
CA ILE A 81 -2.82 -2.68 -27.14
C ILE A 81 -3.68 -3.84 -27.69
N PHE A 82 -3.45 -4.26 -28.92
CA PHE A 82 -4.16 -5.39 -29.56
C PHE A 82 -3.57 -6.77 -29.22
N SER A 83 -2.52 -6.81 -28.41
CA SER A 83 -1.92 -8.08 -27.94
C SER A 83 -2.88 -8.81 -27.00
N LEU A 84 -2.84 -10.15 -27.00
CA LEU A 84 -3.55 -10.99 -26.03
C LEU A 84 -2.97 -10.87 -24.60
N LYS A 85 -1.76 -10.33 -24.45
CA LYS A 85 -1.17 -10.04 -23.13
C LYS A 85 -1.50 -8.60 -22.74
N PRO A 86 -1.77 -8.35 -21.46
CA PRO A 86 -1.93 -6.98 -20.93
C PRO A 86 -0.73 -6.09 -21.33
N LEU A 87 -1.02 -4.84 -21.67
CA LEU A 87 0.01 -3.89 -22.13
C LEU A 87 1.13 -3.72 -21.10
N GLN A 88 0.80 -3.72 -19.82
CA GLN A 88 1.80 -3.61 -18.76
C GLN A 88 2.78 -4.79 -18.73
N ILE A 89 2.31 -6.00 -18.98
CA ILE A 89 3.15 -7.21 -19.09
C ILE A 89 3.94 -7.19 -20.40
N LYS A 90 3.29 -6.84 -21.50
CA LYS A 90 3.89 -6.81 -22.84
C LYS A 90 5.06 -5.83 -22.91
N SER A 91 4.93 -4.66 -22.29
CA SER A 91 5.99 -3.64 -22.24
C SER A 91 7.27 -4.10 -21.54
N ARG A 92 7.22 -5.22 -20.80
CA ARG A 92 8.33 -5.82 -20.05
C ARG A 92 8.79 -7.18 -20.62
N ASN A 93 8.42 -7.47 -21.85
CA ASN A 93 8.80 -8.73 -22.50
C ASN A 93 10.33 -8.97 -22.62
N GLN A 94 11.14 -7.92 -22.51
CA GLN A 94 12.61 -8.07 -22.50
C GLN A 94 13.11 -8.95 -21.36
N LEU A 95 12.37 -9.07 -20.26
CA LEU A 95 12.68 -9.97 -19.15
C LEU A 95 12.87 -11.43 -19.60
N LYS A 96 12.28 -11.84 -20.73
CA LYS A 96 12.44 -13.19 -21.29
C LYS A 96 13.83 -13.46 -21.86
N TYR A 97 14.53 -12.41 -22.29
CA TYR A 97 15.74 -12.50 -23.10
C TYR A 97 17.01 -12.09 -22.38
N ILE A 98 16.89 -11.64 -21.12
CA ILE A 98 18.05 -11.32 -20.30
C ILE A 98 18.78 -12.59 -19.89
N ASN A 99 20.12 -12.53 -19.85
CA ASN A 99 20.94 -13.65 -19.42
C ASN A 99 21.07 -13.67 -17.90
N ILE A 100 20.64 -14.79 -17.27
CA ILE A 100 20.67 -15.01 -15.82
C ILE A 100 21.61 -16.20 -15.55
N ASN A 101 22.87 -15.91 -15.19
CA ASN A 101 23.93 -16.91 -15.05
C ASN A 101 24.09 -17.41 -13.60
N ARG A 102 23.00 -17.40 -12.82
CA ARG A 102 23.02 -17.82 -11.42
C ARG A 102 21.77 -18.58 -11.05
N GLU A 103 21.88 -19.57 -10.20
CA GLU A 103 20.77 -20.23 -9.55
C GLU A 103 20.39 -19.49 -8.27
N TYR A 104 19.07 -19.37 -8.02
CA TYR A 104 18.50 -18.70 -6.84
C TYR A 104 17.71 -19.68 -5.99
N ASP A 105 17.76 -19.47 -4.68
CA ASP A 105 16.88 -20.19 -3.75
C ASP A 105 15.44 -19.69 -3.90
N TYR A 106 15.29 -18.38 -4.12
CA TYR A 106 13.98 -17.75 -4.30
C TYR A 106 13.97 -16.79 -5.49
N LEU A 107 12.87 -16.81 -6.24
CA LEU A 107 12.47 -15.76 -7.17
C LEU A 107 11.26 -15.04 -6.59
N LEU A 108 11.39 -13.76 -6.30
CA LEU A 108 10.30 -12.89 -5.86
C LEU A 108 9.89 -11.94 -6.99
N ILE A 109 8.65 -12.08 -7.47
CA ILE A 109 8.09 -11.22 -8.53
C ILE A 109 7.18 -10.19 -7.86
N GLU A 110 7.57 -8.92 -7.92
CA GLU A 110 6.84 -7.77 -7.36
C GLU A 110 5.80 -7.25 -8.34
N GLY A 111 4.57 -7.72 -8.16
CA GLY A 111 3.44 -7.45 -9.04
C GLY A 111 3.40 -8.31 -10.29
N THR A 112 2.20 -8.46 -10.85
CA THR A 112 1.94 -9.31 -12.02
C THR A 112 2.61 -8.81 -13.31
N TYR A 113 3.03 -7.55 -13.34
CA TYR A 113 3.63 -6.96 -14.56
C TYR A 113 5.00 -7.56 -14.92
N GLY A 114 5.74 -8.11 -13.94
CA GLY A 114 7.05 -8.74 -14.12
C GLY A 114 7.02 -10.21 -14.54
N ILE A 115 5.85 -10.83 -14.67
CA ILE A 115 5.70 -12.29 -14.90
C ILE A 115 6.32 -12.80 -16.18
N SER A 116 6.64 -11.92 -17.15
CA SER A 116 7.37 -12.32 -18.37
C SER A 116 8.72 -12.98 -18.07
N ILE A 117 9.28 -12.78 -16.87
CA ILE A 117 10.50 -13.45 -16.42
C ILE A 117 10.34 -14.98 -16.36
N LEU A 118 9.13 -15.50 -16.14
CA LEU A 118 8.86 -16.95 -16.10
C LEU A 118 9.01 -17.64 -17.46
N GLU A 119 9.11 -16.87 -18.52
CA GLU A 119 9.39 -17.37 -19.88
C GLU A 119 10.89 -17.26 -20.22
N ASN A 120 11.74 -16.85 -19.27
CA ASN A 120 13.19 -16.77 -19.44
C ASN A 120 13.81 -18.16 -19.32
N LYS A 121 14.53 -18.59 -20.38
CA LYS A 121 15.11 -19.93 -20.47
C LYS A 121 16.36 -20.13 -19.60
N THR A 122 17.02 -19.05 -19.19
CA THR A 122 18.24 -19.11 -18.36
C THR A 122 17.94 -18.98 -16.86
N LEU A 123 16.68 -18.68 -16.51
CA LEU A 123 16.26 -18.54 -15.12
C LEU A 123 16.23 -19.90 -14.42
N LYS A 124 16.94 -19.99 -13.30
CA LYS A 124 16.91 -21.12 -12.38
C LYS A 124 16.58 -20.63 -10.98
N ALA A 125 15.45 -21.04 -10.44
CA ALA A 125 15.02 -20.70 -9.07
C ALA A 125 14.30 -21.89 -8.44
N LYS A 126 14.66 -22.23 -7.20
CA LYS A 126 14.07 -23.38 -6.48
C LYS A 126 12.60 -23.09 -6.09
N LYS A 127 12.33 -21.87 -5.62
CA LYS A 127 11.00 -21.45 -5.20
C LYS A 127 10.62 -20.13 -5.87
N ILE A 128 9.41 -20.08 -6.42
CA ILE A 128 8.88 -18.90 -7.09
C ILE A 128 7.76 -18.33 -6.23
N ILE A 129 7.83 -17.05 -5.95
CA ILE A 129 6.90 -16.30 -5.11
C ILE A 129 6.38 -15.11 -5.91
N LEU A 130 5.08 -14.95 -5.99
CA LEU A 130 4.44 -13.75 -6.53
C LEU A 130 3.90 -12.88 -5.38
N ARG A 131 4.29 -11.62 -5.36
CA ARG A 131 3.69 -10.58 -4.53
C ARG A 131 2.60 -9.88 -5.33
N MET A 132 1.34 -10.05 -4.96
CA MET A 132 0.24 -9.30 -5.56
C MET A 132 0.05 -7.97 -4.85
N HIS A 133 0.19 -6.87 -5.60
CA HIS A 133 -0.04 -5.52 -5.09
C HIS A 133 -1.50 -5.09 -5.22
N ASN A 134 -2.19 -5.59 -6.24
CA ASN A 134 -3.61 -5.36 -6.51
C ASN A 134 -4.19 -6.57 -7.23
N ASP A 135 -5.50 -6.72 -7.15
CA ASP A 135 -6.27 -7.49 -8.12
C ASP A 135 -6.41 -6.65 -9.40
N GLU A 136 -5.59 -6.93 -10.40
CA GLU A 136 -5.52 -6.13 -11.62
C GLU A 136 -6.81 -6.20 -12.45
N GLU A 137 -7.56 -7.32 -12.39
CA GLU A 137 -8.88 -7.44 -13.02
C GLU A 137 -9.83 -6.40 -12.43
N ILE A 138 -9.90 -6.33 -11.10
CA ILE A 138 -10.76 -5.35 -10.39
C ILE A 138 -10.27 -3.93 -10.63
N TYR A 139 -8.97 -3.69 -10.57
CA TYR A 139 -8.39 -2.37 -10.78
C TYR A 139 -8.76 -1.78 -12.14
N PHE A 140 -8.57 -2.55 -13.23
CA PHE A 140 -8.92 -2.07 -14.57
C PHE A 140 -10.42 -1.95 -14.77
N ARG A 141 -11.22 -2.80 -14.09
CA ARG A 141 -12.68 -2.67 -14.09
C ARG A 141 -13.13 -1.35 -13.44
N GLN A 142 -12.56 -0.97 -12.30
CA GLN A 142 -12.86 0.30 -11.65
C GLN A 142 -12.44 1.50 -12.50
N LEU A 143 -11.32 1.41 -13.21
CA LEU A 143 -10.93 2.43 -14.19
C LEU A 143 -11.93 2.53 -15.33
N PHE A 144 -12.42 1.41 -15.83
CA PHE A 144 -13.50 1.41 -16.84
C PHE A 144 -14.77 2.08 -16.34
N ASP A 145 -15.21 1.78 -15.12
CA ASP A 145 -16.43 2.31 -14.55
C ASP A 145 -16.36 3.82 -14.31
N SER A 146 -15.20 4.33 -13.91
CA SER A 146 -14.95 5.75 -13.59
C SER A 146 -14.56 6.64 -14.80
N GLU A 147 -14.10 6.05 -15.92
CA GLU A 147 -13.62 6.81 -17.08
C GLU A 147 -14.80 7.39 -17.88
N LYS A 148 -14.63 8.63 -18.38
CA LYS A 148 -15.60 9.33 -19.21
C LYS A 148 -15.27 9.25 -20.70
N ILE A 149 -14.00 9.07 -21.05
CA ILE A 149 -13.53 9.06 -22.43
C ILE A 149 -13.73 7.67 -23.03
N TRP A 150 -14.59 7.55 -24.05
CA TRP A 150 -15.04 6.26 -24.61
C TRP A 150 -13.91 5.33 -25.09
N TRP A 151 -12.87 5.85 -25.75
CA TRP A 151 -11.78 5.00 -26.25
C TRP A 151 -10.88 4.48 -25.12
N LYS A 152 -10.71 5.25 -24.02
CA LYS A 152 -10.04 4.78 -22.80
C LYS A 152 -10.89 3.71 -22.09
N LYS A 153 -12.20 3.88 -22.08
CA LYS A 153 -13.13 2.84 -21.57
C LYS A 153 -12.92 1.51 -22.27
N ILE A 154 -12.89 1.51 -23.59
CA ILE A 154 -12.64 0.29 -24.38
C ILE A 154 -11.28 -0.31 -23.99
N TYR A 155 -10.24 0.49 -23.90
CA TYR A 155 -8.91 0.03 -23.47
C TYR A 155 -8.97 -0.63 -22.09
N TYR A 156 -9.57 0.00 -21.10
CA TYR A 156 -9.67 -0.55 -19.75
C TYR A 156 -10.50 -1.86 -19.70
N LEU A 157 -11.55 -1.93 -20.49
CA LEU A 157 -12.35 -3.15 -20.60
C LEU A 157 -11.54 -4.31 -21.18
N LEU A 158 -10.78 -4.05 -22.25
CA LEU A 158 -9.89 -5.05 -22.84
C LEU A 158 -8.81 -5.52 -21.85
N GLU A 159 -8.18 -4.60 -21.12
CA GLU A 159 -7.18 -4.95 -20.11
C GLU A 159 -7.79 -5.78 -18.97
N THR A 160 -9.03 -5.47 -18.53
CA THR A 160 -9.77 -6.27 -17.55
C THR A 160 -9.85 -7.74 -17.97
N TYR A 161 -10.31 -8.01 -19.19
CA TYR A 161 -10.41 -9.39 -19.70
C TYR A 161 -9.04 -10.06 -19.86
N LYS A 162 -8.04 -9.32 -20.32
CA LYS A 162 -6.67 -9.86 -20.45
C LYS A 162 -6.10 -10.26 -19.11
N PHE A 163 -6.27 -9.44 -18.05
CA PHE A 163 -5.80 -9.78 -16.71
C PHE A 163 -6.54 -10.98 -16.15
N LYS A 164 -7.85 -11.07 -16.31
CA LYS A 164 -8.61 -12.26 -15.90
C LYS A 164 -8.08 -13.56 -16.52
N PHE A 165 -7.65 -13.51 -17.78
CA PHE A 165 -7.05 -14.67 -18.47
C PHE A 165 -5.64 -14.99 -17.99
N ILE A 166 -4.85 -13.94 -17.71
CA ILE A 166 -3.47 -14.08 -17.23
C ILE A 166 -3.44 -14.62 -15.80
N ASP A 167 -4.30 -14.16 -14.91
CA ASP A 167 -4.36 -14.63 -13.52
C ASP A 167 -4.51 -16.15 -13.45
N LYS A 168 -5.39 -16.73 -14.26
CA LYS A 168 -5.54 -18.18 -14.34
C LYS A 168 -4.24 -18.89 -14.78
N LYS A 169 -3.49 -18.32 -15.72
CA LYS A 169 -2.20 -18.86 -16.19
C LYS A 169 -1.09 -18.73 -15.13
N ILE A 170 -1.08 -17.61 -14.39
CA ILE A 170 -0.10 -17.36 -13.33
C ILE A 170 -0.29 -18.38 -12.21
N ILE A 171 -1.51 -18.55 -11.73
CA ILE A 171 -1.84 -19.44 -10.61
C ILE A 171 -1.53 -20.90 -10.93
N ASN A 172 -1.63 -21.31 -12.19
CA ASN A 172 -1.21 -22.64 -12.61
C ASN A 172 0.31 -22.83 -12.62
N LYS A 173 1.11 -21.76 -12.57
CA LYS A 173 2.58 -21.80 -12.60
C LYS A 173 3.22 -21.44 -11.27
N ILE A 174 2.55 -20.65 -10.44
CA ILE A 174 3.07 -20.15 -9.19
C ILE A 174 2.11 -20.54 -8.06
N SER A 175 2.59 -21.42 -7.19
CA SER A 175 1.79 -21.86 -6.03
C SER A 175 1.92 -20.93 -4.81
N ASN A 176 3.03 -20.19 -4.68
CA ASN A 176 3.29 -19.34 -3.52
C ASN A 176 2.95 -17.88 -3.84
N ILE A 177 1.89 -17.36 -3.22
CA ILE A 177 1.41 -16.00 -3.52
C ILE A 177 1.23 -15.23 -2.22
N MET A 178 1.84 -14.04 -2.16
CA MET A 178 1.68 -13.07 -1.09
C MET A 178 0.66 -12.02 -1.47
N PHE A 179 -0.34 -11.82 -0.64
CA PHE A 179 -1.39 -10.81 -0.83
C PHE A 179 -1.21 -9.64 0.12
N ILE A 180 -1.55 -8.43 -0.36
CA ILE A 180 -1.45 -7.20 0.42
C ILE A 180 -2.67 -7.01 1.35
N SER A 181 -3.81 -7.61 1.02
CA SER A 181 -5.04 -7.54 1.80
C SER A 181 -5.61 -8.93 2.11
N TYR A 182 -6.30 -9.04 3.25
CA TYR A 182 -6.99 -10.27 3.63
C TYR A 182 -8.18 -10.57 2.71
N GLU A 183 -8.84 -9.55 2.19
CA GLU A 183 -9.97 -9.71 1.27
C GLU A 183 -9.50 -10.37 -0.03
N GLU A 184 -8.38 -9.91 -0.61
CA GLU A 184 -7.81 -10.52 -1.81
C GLU A 184 -7.33 -11.94 -1.52
N LEU A 185 -6.62 -12.15 -0.40
CA LEU A 185 -6.16 -13.47 0.03
C LEU A 185 -7.34 -14.45 0.10
N ASN A 186 -8.41 -14.09 0.80
CA ASN A 186 -9.57 -14.97 0.97
C ASN A 186 -10.28 -15.24 -0.36
N LYS A 187 -10.45 -14.21 -1.20
CA LYS A 187 -11.01 -14.33 -2.54
C LYS A 187 -10.23 -15.33 -3.40
N TYR A 188 -8.90 -15.18 -3.43
CA TYR A 188 -8.03 -16.04 -4.24
C TYR A 188 -7.95 -17.46 -3.67
N LYS A 189 -7.88 -17.62 -2.36
CA LYS A 189 -7.88 -18.94 -1.70
C LYS A 189 -9.17 -19.71 -1.93
N HIS A 190 -10.31 -19.02 -1.93
CA HIS A 190 -11.60 -19.63 -2.29
C HIS A 190 -11.67 -20.02 -3.76
N LYS A 191 -11.23 -19.13 -4.65
CA LYS A 191 -11.23 -19.36 -6.11
C LYS A 191 -10.22 -20.43 -6.56
N TYR A 192 -9.08 -20.53 -5.86
CA TYR A 192 -7.94 -21.38 -6.18
C TYR A 192 -7.41 -22.13 -4.94
N PRO A 193 -8.07 -23.19 -4.47
CA PRO A 193 -7.74 -23.83 -3.18
C PRO A 193 -6.32 -24.41 -3.08
N LYS A 194 -5.66 -24.64 -4.21
CA LYS A 194 -4.32 -25.25 -4.27
C LYS A 194 -3.15 -24.26 -4.07
N ILE A 195 -3.44 -22.96 -3.98
CA ILE A 195 -2.37 -21.97 -3.78
C ILE A 195 -1.96 -21.89 -2.30
N ASN A 196 -0.68 -21.70 -2.06
CA ASN A 196 -0.14 -21.29 -0.79
C ASN A 196 -0.27 -19.76 -0.69
N ALA A 197 -1.39 -19.31 -0.12
CA ALA A 197 -1.73 -17.90 0.00
C ALA A 197 -1.29 -17.36 1.35
N TYR A 198 -0.49 -16.29 1.33
CA TYR A 198 0.05 -15.66 2.53
C TYR A 198 -0.33 -14.19 2.57
N PHE A 199 -0.68 -13.72 3.75
CA PHE A 199 -0.87 -12.30 3.99
C PHE A 199 0.48 -11.66 4.31
N LEU A 200 0.89 -10.70 3.50
CA LEU A 200 2.01 -9.82 3.77
C LEU A 200 1.53 -8.38 3.57
N PRO A 201 1.25 -7.62 4.62
CA PRO A 201 0.79 -6.23 4.49
C PRO A 201 1.86 -5.35 3.86
N SER A 202 1.47 -4.14 3.42
CA SER A 202 2.45 -3.11 3.08
C SER A 202 3.30 -2.78 4.29
N ALA A 203 4.57 -2.46 4.04
CA ALA A 203 5.47 -2.02 5.09
C ALA A 203 4.98 -0.75 5.75
N VAL A 204 5.02 -0.72 7.06
CA VAL A 204 4.81 0.46 7.89
C VAL A 204 5.98 0.61 8.85
N ASN A 205 6.28 1.85 9.21
CA ASN A 205 7.24 2.09 10.28
C ASN A 205 6.59 1.69 11.61
N LEU A 206 7.20 0.80 12.38
CA LEU A 206 6.66 0.32 13.66
C LEU A 206 7.19 1.11 14.86
N ASN A 207 7.69 2.33 14.66
CA ASN A 207 8.05 3.23 15.76
C ASN A 207 6.76 3.82 16.37
N PHE A 208 6.17 3.07 17.28
CA PHE A 208 4.93 3.47 17.92
C PHE A 208 5.14 4.68 18.83
N LYS A 209 4.34 5.72 18.58
CA LYS A 209 4.26 6.90 19.46
C LYS A 209 3.07 6.75 20.40
N ASN A 210 3.21 7.28 21.60
CA ASN A 210 2.11 7.44 22.55
C ASN A 210 1.81 8.93 22.66
N ILE A 211 0.73 9.37 22.01
CA ILE A 211 0.27 10.75 22.09
C ILE A 211 -0.88 10.79 23.09
N SER A 212 -0.62 11.39 24.23
CA SER A 212 -1.63 11.65 25.25
C SER A 212 -1.76 13.16 25.43
N ASN A 213 -2.55 13.79 24.58
CA ASN A 213 -2.91 15.20 24.75
C ASN A 213 -4.42 15.33 24.94
N ASP A 214 -4.85 16.44 25.54
CA ASP A 214 -6.26 16.79 25.77
C ASP A 214 -6.77 17.81 24.75
N SER A 215 -6.09 17.96 23.61
CA SER A 215 -6.56 18.81 22.53
C SER A 215 -7.92 18.31 22.01
N LYS A 216 -8.71 19.23 21.49
CA LYS A 216 -9.96 18.88 20.80
C LYS A 216 -9.77 18.93 19.29
N ASN A 217 -8.51 18.69 18.83
CA ASN A 217 -8.17 18.72 17.43
C ASN A 217 -8.38 17.35 16.77
N VAL A 218 -9.22 17.33 15.77
CA VAL A 218 -9.45 16.19 14.88
C VAL A 218 -8.63 16.41 13.61
N VAL A 219 -7.96 15.38 13.11
CA VAL A 219 -7.07 15.51 11.94
C VAL A 219 -7.43 14.56 10.83
N PHE A 220 -7.33 15.06 9.58
CA PHE A 220 -7.27 14.28 8.35
C PHE A 220 -5.94 14.53 7.65
N ILE A 221 -5.24 13.47 7.29
CA ILE A 221 -3.99 13.56 6.52
C ILE A 221 -4.11 12.72 5.24
N GLY A 222 -3.76 13.33 4.10
CA GLY A 222 -3.81 12.62 2.81
C GLY A 222 -3.43 13.50 1.63
N SER A 223 -3.20 12.89 0.46
CA SER A 223 -2.92 13.62 -0.78
C SER A 223 -4.13 14.44 -1.21
N LEU A 224 -4.05 15.77 -1.11
CA LEU A 224 -5.19 16.69 -1.31
C LEU A 224 -5.62 16.83 -2.77
N PHE A 225 -4.79 16.38 -3.72
CA PHE A 225 -5.12 16.32 -5.15
C PHE A 225 -5.94 15.07 -5.53
N MET A 226 -5.93 14.02 -4.72
CA MET A 226 -6.62 12.78 -5.02
C MET A 226 -8.14 12.92 -4.85
N ILE A 227 -8.90 12.51 -5.87
CA ILE A 227 -10.36 12.67 -5.93
C ILE A 227 -11.06 12.05 -4.71
N ASN A 228 -10.65 10.84 -4.32
CA ASN A 228 -11.25 10.13 -3.18
C ASN A 228 -11.03 10.87 -1.85
N ASN A 229 -9.90 11.57 -1.69
CA ASN A 229 -9.64 12.39 -0.52
C ASN A 229 -10.43 13.70 -0.57
N LYS A 230 -10.59 14.30 -1.77
CA LYS A 230 -11.46 15.49 -1.96
C LYS A 230 -12.90 15.17 -1.55
N GLU A 231 -13.43 14.02 -1.96
CA GLU A 231 -14.77 13.55 -1.59
C GLU A 231 -14.89 13.28 -0.08
N ALA A 232 -13.89 12.64 0.53
CA ALA A 232 -13.85 12.40 1.97
C ALA A 232 -13.87 13.70 2.78
N ILE A 233 -13.04 14.67 2.42
CA ILE A 233 -13.00 16.00 3.04
C ILE A 233 -14.35 16.73 2.86
N ASN A 234 -14.94 16.70 1.66
CA ASN A 234 -16.24 17.29 1.39
C ASN A 234 -17.35 16.65 2.24
N PHE A 235 -17.35 15.33 2.36
CA PHE A 235 -18.30 14.61 3.21
C PHE A 235 -18.14 15.01 4.67
N TYR A 236 -16.89 15.05 5.16
CA TYR A 236 -16.63 15.46 6.55
C TYR A 236 -17.10 16.88 6.84
N ILE A 237 -16.67 17.86 6.03
CA ILE A 237 -17.00 19.28 6.24
C ILE A 237 -18.51 19.53 6.14
N LYS A 238 -19.21 18.88 5.18
CA LYS A 238 -20.64 19.13 4.98
C LYS A 238 -21.56 18.36 5.90
N LYS A 239 -21.19 17.16 6.33
CA LYS A 239 -22.11 16.25 7.01
C LYS A 239 -21.71 15.95 8.47
N ILE A 240 -20.40 15.89 8.77
CA ILE A 240 -19.90 15.48 10.10
C ILE A 240 -19.52 16.71 10.93
N HIS A 241 -18.72 17.61 10.37
CA HIS A 241 -18.20 18.80 11.06
C HIS A 241 -19.30 19.65 11.75
N PRO A 242 -20.48 19.93 11.12
CA PRO A 242 -21.55 20.69 11.76
C PRO A 242 -22.08 20.06 13.05
N LEU A 243 -21.97 18.71 13.19
CA LEU A 243 -22.45 17.97 14.35
C LEU A 243 -21.48 17.99 15.54
N LEU A 244 -20.31 18.63 15.38
CA LEU A 244 -19.25 18.72 16.38
C LEU A 244 -19.02 20.15 16.90
N LEU A 245 -19.75 21.13 16.36
CA LEU A 245 -19.56 22.55 16.70
C LEU A 245 -19.96 22.92 18.13
N ASP A 246 -20.72 22.05 18.78
CA ASP A 246 -21.09 22.16 20.18
C ASP A 246 -19.94 21.83 21.16
N ILE A 247 -18.86 21.22 20.65
CA ILE A 247 -17.72 20.87 21.51
C ILE A 247 -16.80 22.08 21.67
N LYS A 248 -16.64 22.53 22.91
CA LYS A 248 -15.76 23.66 23.23
C LYS A 248 -14.31 23.35 22.88
N GLY A 249 -13.69 24.21 22.09
CA GLY A 249 -12.30 24.06 21.67
C GLY A 249 -12.08 23.07 20.50
N TYR A 250 -13.15 22.54 19.91
CA TYR A 250 -13.04 21.65 18.74
C TYR A 250 -12.45 22.37 17.55
N THR A 251 -11.43 21.75 16.96
CA THR A 251 -10.81 22.15 15.68
C THR A 251 -10.70 20.96 14.74
N PHE A 252 -10.66 21.26 13.44
CA PHE A 252 -10.42 20.27 12.42
C PHE A 252 -9.23 20.66 11.56
N THR A 253 -8.18 19.85 11.54
CA THR A 253 -6.98 20.10 10.74
C THR A 253 -6.96 19.17 9.53
N ILE A 254 -6.80 19.76 8.34
CA ILE A 254 -6.65 19.05 7.07
C ILE A 254 -5.23 19.27 6.56
N ALA A 255 -4.45 18.20 6.43
CA ALA A 255 -3.07 18.28 6.03
C ALA A 255 -2.73 17.33 4.87
N GLY A 256 -1.81 17.75 4.04
CA GLY A 256 -1.26 16.89 2.98
C GLY A 256 -0.79 17.64 1.75
N ASN A 257 -0.30 16.88 0.79
CA ASN A 257 0.28 17.43 -0.44
C ASN A 257 -0.81 17.70 -1.49
N SER A 258 -0.92 18.94 -1.95
CA SER A 258 -1.81 19.34 -3.05
C SER A 258 -1.19 19.13 -4.44
N LYS A 259 0.08 18.74 -4.52
CA LYS A 259 0.84 18.57 -5.78
C LYS A 259 0.87 19.83 -6.66
N GLY A 260 0.83 21.01 -6.04
CA GLY A 260 0.78 22.29 -6.73
C GLY A 260 -0.60 22.69 -7.26
N GLU A 261 -1.65 21.87 -7.07
CA GLU A 261 -3.03 22.26 -7.44
C GLU A 261 -3.63 23.30 -6.47
N GLY A 262 -2.99 23.49 -5.30
CA GLY A 262 -3.44 24.38 -4.25
C GLY A 262 -4.63 23.86 -3.45
N VAL A 263 -5.01 24.62 -2.42
CA VAL A 263 -6.05 24.22 -1.44
C VAL A 263 -7.26 25.15 -1.45
N GLU A 264 -7.38 26.02 -2.45
CA GLU A 264 -8.46 27.00 -2.56
C GLU A 264 -9.86 26.36 -2.55
N TRP A 265 -10.00 25.16 -3.10
CA TRP A 265 -11.24 24.42 -3.06
C TRP A 265 -11.66 24.04 -1.61
N ILE A 266 -10.69 23.76 -0.72
CA ILE A 266 -10.97 23.48 0.69
C ILE A 266 -11.36 24.80 1.39
N ARG A 267 -10.63 25.90 1.13
CA ARG A 267 -10.94 27.21 1.70
C ARG A 267 -12.36 27.66 1.34
N LYS A 268 -12.75 27.50 0.07
CA LYS A 268 -14.11 27.78 -0.39
C LYS A 268 -15.15 26.88 0.29
N LEU A 269 -14.84 25.59 0.51
CA LEU A 269 -15.74 24.65 1.15
C LEU A 269 -15.93 24.96 2.64
N SER A 270 -14.88 25.44 3.30
CA SER A 270 -14.83 25.68 4.76
C SER A 270 -14.98 27.15 5.16
N PHE A 271 -15.23 28.06 4.23
CA PHE A 271 -15.17 29.53 4.47
C PHE A 271 -15.98 30.01 5.69
N LYS A 272 -17.09 29.35 5.99
CA LYS A 272 -17.97 29.70 7.13
C LYS A 272 -17.49 29.14 8.49
N TYR A 273 -16.46 28.32 8.51
CA TYR A 273 -15.95 27.68 9.73
C TYR A 273 -14.57 28.23 10.09
N LYS A 274 -14.47 28.91 11.21
CA LYS A 274 -13.20 29.46 11.72
C LYS A 274 -12.29 28.44 12.40
N ASN A 275 -12.83 27.27 12.72
CA ASN A 275 -12.14 26.20 13.43
C ASN A 275 -11.62 25.08 12.49
N ILE A 276 -11.47 25.37 11.19
CA ILE A 276 -10.84 24.47 10.22
C ILE A 276 -9.47 25.03 9.85
N ASN A 277 -8.42 24.25 10.12
CA ASN A 277 -7.04 24.55 9.75
C ASN A 277 -6.64 23.77 8.51
N ILE A 278 -5.92 24.39 7.57
CA ILE A 278 -5.47 23.77 6.32
C ILE A 278 -3.95 23.93 6.22
N ILE A 279 -3.25 22.81 6.11
CA ILE A 279 -1.78 22.76 6.01
C ILE A 279 -1.43 22.04 4.71
N ASP A 280 -1.01 22.83 3.70
CA ASP A 280 -0.63 22.31 2.40
C ASP A 280 0.86 21.96 2.38
N SER A 281 1.15 20.73 1.95
CA SER A 281 2.50 20.23 1.71
C SER A 281 3.48 20.46 2.88
N PRO A 282 3.12 20.07 4.12
CA PRO A 282 4.02 20.21 5.27
C PRO A 282 5.31 19.43 5.04
N GLU A 283 6.44 19.93 5.53
CA GLU A 283 7.74 19.26 5.47
C GLU A 283 7.73 17.96 6.30
N THR A 284 7.13 18.00 7.47
CA THR A 284 6.92 16.84 8.34
C THR A 284 5.47 16.75 8.78
N LEU A 285 5.05 15.56 9.22
CA LEU A 285 3.71 15.34 9.76
C LEU A 285 3.74 15.20 11.30
N ASP A 286 4.91 15.24 11.91
CA ASP A 286 5.07 14.95 13.35
C ASP A 286 4.27 15.91 14.22
N ASP A 287 4.45 17.22 14.02
CA ASP A 287 3.70 18.25 14.78
C ASP A 287 2.18 18.15 14.58
N ILE A 288 1.76 17.72 13.38
CA ILE A 288 0.34 17.57 13.07
C ILE A 288 -0.26 16.40 13.85
N TYR A 289 0.45 15.27 13.91
CA TYR A 289 0.05 14.13 14.73
C TYR A 289 0.08 14.47 16.22
N GLU A 290 1.15 15.12 16.71
CA GLU A 290 1.36 15.43 18.12
C GLU A 290 0.30 16.41 18.68
N ASN A 291 -0.20 17.31 17.84
CA ASN A 291 -1.25 18.27 18.21
C ASN A 291 -2.68 17.76 17.98
N ALA A 292 -2.87 16.51 17.60
CA ALA A 292 -4.16 15.91 17.35
C ALA A 292 -4.56 14.93 18.47
N SER A 293 -5.86 14.75 18.66
CA SER A 293 -6.43 13.75 19.58
C SER A 293 -7.18 12.63 18.87
N VAL A 294 -7.66 12.87 17.65
CA VAL A 294 -8.42 11.89 16.87
C VAL A 294 -8.05 12.02 15.39
N PHE A 295 -7.75 10.91 14.76
CA PHE A 295 -7.60 10.84 13.30
C PHE A 295 -8.92 10.40 12.65
N VAL A 296 -9.27 11.01 11.51
CA VAL A 296 -10.48 10.63 10.76
C VAL A 296 -10.13 10.16 9.35
N ASN A 297 -10.77 9.07 8.92
CA ASN A 297 -10.68 8.60 7.55
C ASN A 297 -12.07 8.39 6.93
N PRO A 298 -12.78 9.48 6.55
CA PRO A 298 -14.16 9.42 6.08
C PRO A 298 -14.25 9.11 4.56
N MET A 299 -13.43 8.20 4.04
CA MET A 299 -13.43 7.82 2.63
C MET A 299 -14.72 7.12 2.25
N LEU A 300 -15.34 7.55 1.15
CA LEU A 300 -16.56 6.94 0.59
C LEU A 300 -16.26 5.96 -0.55
N HIS A 301 -15.12 6.15 -1.23
CA HIS A 301 -14.70 5.35 -2.37
C HIS A 301 -13.19 5.12 -2.33
N GLY A 302 -12.73 4.09 -3.02
CA GLY A 302 -11.31 3.78 -3.20
C GLY A 302 -10.96 2.33 -2.86
N ALA A 303 -10.12 1.74 -3.69
CA ALA A 303 -9.59 0.39 -3.50
C ALA A 303 -8.30 0.36 -2.67
N GLY A 304 -7.88 -0.83 -2.26
CA GLY A 304 -6.61 -1.10 -1.59
C GLY A 304 -6.56 -0.74 -0.11
N VAL A 305 -5.47 -1.14 0.53
CA VAL A 305 -5.22 -0.95 1.97
C VAL A 305 -5.10 0.53 2.33
N LYS A 306 -5.76 0.93 3.40
CA LYS A 306 -5.78 2.33 3.86
C LYS A 306 -4.63 2.62 4.83
N LEU A 307 -3.42 2.70 4.30
CA LEU A 307 -2.21 2.92 5.11
C LEU A 307 -2.25 4.18 5.97
N LYS A 308 -3.02 5.22 5.58
CA LYS A 308 -3.17 6.42 6.42
C LYS A 308 -3.83 6.11 7.77
N THR A 309 -4.75 5.14 7.82
CA THR A 309 -5.37 4.64 9.06
C THR A 309 -4.31 3.96 9.94
N ILE A 310 -3.48 3.09 9.35
CA ILE A 310 -2.40 2.43 10.07
C ILE A 310 -1.35 3.44 10.57
N ASN A 311 -0.94 4.37 9.72
CA ASN A 311 0.04 5.40 10.08
C ASN A 311 -0.45 6.31 11.23
N ALA A 312 -1.74 6.64 11.27
CA ALA A 312 -2.31 7.42 12.36
C ALA A 312 -2.19 6.67 13.71
N ILE A 313 -2.48 5.38 13.72
CA ILE A 313 -2.36 4.53 14.93
C ILE A 313 -0.89 4.38 15.35
N VAL A 314 0.02 4.17 14.40
CA VAL A 314 1.47 4.13 14.70
C VAL A 314 1.92 5.44 15.35
N ASN A 315 1.38 6.58 14.90
CA ASN A 315 1.64 7.89 15.49
C ASN A 315 0.78 8.17 16.74
N GLY A 316 0.14 7.16 17.34
CA GLY A 316 -0.52 7.28 18.66
C GLY A 316 -1.93 7.86 18.62
N LEU A 317 -2.58 7.95 17.46
CA LEU A 317 -3.94 8.49 17.36
C LEU A 317 -5.00 7.38 17.26
N PRO A 318 -6.09 7.48 18.05
CA PRO A 318 -7.28 6.67 17.82
C PRO A 318 -7.95 7.11 16.52
N VAL A 319 -8.63 6.18 15.85
CA VAL A 319 -9.18 6.42 14.52
C VAL A 319 -10.69 6.24 14.50
N VAL A 320 -11.38 7.20 13.87
CA VAL A 320 -12.75 7.02 13.37
C VAL A 320 -12.71 6.93 11.85
N SER A 321 -13.32 5.90 11.28
CA SER A 321 -13.27 5.62 9.87
C SER A 321 -14.64 5.23 9.31
N THR A 322 -14.81 5.30 8.00
CA THR A 322 -15.87 4.58 7.30
C THR A 322 -15.45 3.13 7.03
N THR A 323 -16.38 2.28 6.61
CA THR A 323 -16.07 0.92 6.14
C THR A 323 -15.00 0.95 5.03
N ILE A 324 -15.14 1.86 4.06
CA ILE A 324 -14.13 2.05 3.00
C ILE A 324 -12.80 2.59 3.56
N GLY A 325 -12.85 3.52 4.51
CA GLY A 325 -11.64 4.07 5.16
C GLY A 325 -10.90 3.05 6.04
N ASN A 326 -11.52 1.93 6.39
CA ASN A 326 -10.90 0.80 7.09
C ASN A 326 -10.53 -0.37 6.17
N GLN A 327 -10.92 -0.33 4.91
CA GLN A 327 -10.72 -1.45 4.00
C GLN A 327 -9.25 -1.88 3.92
N GLY A 328 -9.02 -3.20 3.99
CA GLY A 328 -7.70 -3.83 3.87
C GLY A 328 -6.81 -3.72 5.10
N THR A 329 -7.22 -3.02 6.17
CA THR A 329 -6.41 -2.87 7.38
C THR A 329 -6.47 -4.07 8.32
N GLY A 330 -7.57 -4.84 8.31
CA GLY A 330 -7.85 -5.91 9.27
C GLY A 330 -8.25 -5.42 10.67
N LEU A 331 -8.32 -4.11 10.89
CA LEU A 331 -8.73 -3.53 12.17
C LEU A 331 -10.22 -3.73 12.42
N LYS A 332 -10.57 -4.08 13.67
CA LYS A 332 -11.94 -4.40 14.08
C LYS A 332 -12.61 -3.18 14.73
N HIS A 333 -13.89 -3.00 14.38
CA HIS A 333 -14.75 -2.00 15.01
C HIS A 333 -14.82 -2.19 16.54
N GLU A 334 -14.86 -1.10 17.30
CA GLU A 334 -14.90 -0.99 18.76
C GLU A 334 -13.67 -1.54 19.51
N SER A 335 -12.94 -2.48 18.93
CA SER A 335 -11.73 -3.03 19.53
C SER A 335 -10.49 -2.20 19.19
N HIS A 336 -10.34 -1.85 17.89
CA HIS A 336 -9.15 -1.18 17.38
C HIS A 336 -9.44 0.24 16.88
N ILE A 337 -10.58 0.42 16.24
CA ILE A 337 -11.03 1.71 15.69
C ILE A 337 -12.55 1.81 15.81
N TYR A 338 -13.08 3.01 15.66
CA TYR A 338 -14.51 3.15 15.40
C TYR A 338 -14.79 3.20 13.90
N VAL A 339 -15.82 2.44 13.45
CA VAL A 339 -16.27 2.42 12.05
C VAL A 339 -17.72 2.85 11.96
N ALA A 340 -18.01 3.86 11.13
CA ALA A 340 -19.37 4.31 10.86
C ALA A 340 -19.45 4.92 9.45
N ASP A 341 -20.48 4.54 8.68
CA ASP A 341 -20.78 5.12 7.36
C ASP A 341 -21.84 6.22 7.44
N ASN A 342 -22.58 6.29 8.57
CA ASN A 342 -23.56 7.33 8.86
C ASN A 342 -22.90 8.52 9.56
N ALA A 343 -23.14 9.74 9.08
CA ALA A 343 -22.51 10.95 9.62
C ALA A 343 -22.83 11.23 11.11
N LYS A 344 -24.05 10.92 11.58
CA LYS A 344 -24.43 11.12 12.98
C LYS A 344 -23.63 10.17 13.88
N LYS A 345 -23.59 8.88 13.54
CA LYS A 345 -22.83 7.89 14.30
C LYS A 345 -21.34 8.15 14.26
N TYR A 346 -20.83 8.61 13.11
CA TYR A 346 -19.43 9.03 12.95
C TYR A 346 -19.09 10.18 13.92
N ALA A 347 -19.94 11.19 13.99
CA ALA A 347 -19.79 12.32 14.93
C ALA A 347 -19.88 11.87 16.39
N GLU A 348 -20.78 10.95 16.75
CA GLU A 348 -20.88 10.36 18.09
C GLU A 348 -19.55 9.71 18.51
N TYR A 349 -18.93 8.92 17.64
CA TYR A 349 -17.65 8.28 17.93
C TYR A 349 -16.51 9.30 18.10
N ILE A 350 -16.50 10.37 17.30
CA ILE A 350 -15.56 11.47 17.52
C ILE A 350 -15.79 12.12 18.89
N LYS A 351 -17.05 12.39 19.27
CA LYS A 351 -17.40 12.97 20.58
C LYS A 351 -16.91 12.10 21.73
N ILE A 352 -17.10 10.78 21.65
CA ILE A 352 -16.60 9.83 22.65
C ILE A 352 -15.09 9.96 22.78
N LEU A 353 -14.35 9.85 21.65
CA LEU A 353 -12.89 9.93 21.67
C LEU A 353 -12.35 11.30 22.12
N LEU A 354 -13.03 12.41 21.82
CA LEU A 354 -12.61 13.72 22.28
C LEU A 354 -12.85 13.94 23.79
N ASN A 355 -13.85 13.28 24.38
CA ASN A 355 -14.23 13.49 25.77
C ASN A 355 -13.66 12.44 26.73
N ASP A 356 -13.31 11.27 26.26
CA ASP A 356 -12.80 10.16 27.08
C ASP A 356 -11.37 9.78 26.70
N LYS A 357 -10.42 10.21 27.53
CA LYS A 357 -8.98 9.92 27.36
C LYS A 357 -8.68 8.44 27.54
N VAL A 358 -9.36 7.77 28.49
CA VAL A 358 -9.12 6.35 28.79
C VAL A 358 -9.50 5.48 27.60
N ILE A 359 -10.66 5.77 26.98
CA ILE A 359 -11.08 5.07 25.76
C ILE A 359 -10.06 5.28 24.63
N ARG A 360 -9.55 6.52 24.46
CA ARG A 360 -8.50 6.79 23.46
C ARG A 360 -7.26 5.91 23.67
N GLU A 361 -6.74 5.89 24.88
CA GLU A 361 -5.52 5.17 25.25
C GLU A 361 -5.68 3.66 25.06
N ILE A 362 -6.80 3.09 25.51
CA ILE A 362 -7.10 1.66 25.34
C ILE A 362 -7.20 1.31 23.85
N MET A 363 -7.91 2.11 23.06
CA MET A 363 -8.08 1.85 21.63
C MET A 363 -6.75 1.93 20.87
N VAL A 364 -5.91 2.93 21.17
CA VAL A 364 -4.59 3.06 20.57
C VAL A 364 -3.71 1.86 20.92
N LYS A 365 -3.66 1.48 22.21
CA LYS A 365 -2.90 0.32 22.67
C LYS A 365 -3.30 -0.96 21.93
N ASN A 366 -4.59 -1.28 21.94
CA ASN A 366 -5.10 -2.48 21.25
C ASN A 366 -4.76 -2.48 19.76
N SER A 367 -4.86 -1.32 19.11
CA SER A 367 -4.56 -1.16 17.69
C SER A 367 -3.08 -1.29 17.40
N GLN A 368 -2.21 -0.74 18.22
CA GLN A 368 -0.76 -0.84 18.09
C GLN A 368 -0.27 -2.27 18.33
N GLU A 369 -0.84 -2.99 19.30
CA GLU A 369 -0.59 -4.42 19.51
C GLU A 369 -0.97 -5.24 18.29
N PHE A 370 -2.16 -4.98 17.70
CA PHE A 370 -2.58 -5.62 16.46
C PHE A 370 -1.61 -5.31 15.31
N ILE A 371 -1.24 -4.05 15.11
CA ILE A 371 -0.31 -3.64 14.04
C ILE A 371 1.08 -4.28 14.25
N ASN A 372 1.58 -4.32 15.48
CA ASN A 372 2.86 -4.95 15.79
C ASN A 372 2.86 -6.45 15.46
N LEU A 373 1.73 -7.13 15.66
CA LEU A 373 1.60 -8.55 15.36
C LEU A 373 1.45 -8.84 13.86
N TYR A 374 0.62 -8.05 13.17
CA TYR A 374 0.18 -8.36 11.80
C TYR A 374 0.85 -7.52 10.71
N TYR A 375 1.63 -6.48 11.05
CA TYR A 375 2.32 -5.61 10.11
C TYR A 375 3.85 -5.64 10.23
N ASN A 376 4.40 -6.48 11.12
CA ASN A 376 5.84 -6.68 11.23
C ASN A 376 6.34 -7.51 10.04
N GLN A 377 6.71 -6.82 8.97
CA GLN A 377 7.15 -7.46 7.73
C GLN A 377 8.33 -8.41 7.93
N GLU A 378 9.29 -8.07 8.78
CA GLU A 378 10.47 -8.89 9.02
C GLU A 378 10.10 -10.24 9.61
N LYS A 379 9.27 -10.25 10.67
CA LYS A 379 8.78 -11.49 11.29
C LYS A 379 7.93 -12.31 10.34
N ILE A 380 7.01 -11.65 9.59
CA ILE A 380 6.11 -12.33 8.66
C ILE A 380 6.90 -12.94 7.51
N LEU A 381 7.82 -12.17 6.91
CA LEU A 381 8.59 -12.60 5.76
C LEU A 381 9.58 -13.72 6.13
N SER A 382 10.26 -13.61 7.28
CA SER A 382 11.14 -14.66 7.80
C SER A 382 10.39 -15.97 7.98
N LYS A 383 9.27 -15.93 8.72
CA LYS A 383 8.42 -17.13 8.93
C LYS A 383 7.97 -17.74 7.60
N TYR A 384 7.50 -16.92 6.68
CA TYR A 384 7.01 -17.36 5.38
C TYR A 384 8.10 -18.03 4.53
N LEU A 385 9.29 -17.41 4.45
CA LEU A 385 10.41 -17.97 3.68
C LEU A 385 10.95 -19.26 4.29
N ASP A 386 10.87 -19.40 5.62
CA ASP A 386 11.23 -20.64 6.29
C ASP A 386 10.20 -21.74 6.01
N GLU A 387 8.91 -21.43 6.02
CA GLU A 387 7.85 -22.38 5.67
C GLU A 387 8.00 -22.87 4.21
N ILE A 388 8.20 -21.97 3.24
CA ILE A 388 8.41 -22.36 1.84
C ILE A 388 9.72 -23.14 1.64
N GLY A 389 10.76 -22.81 2.43
CA GLY A 389 12.07 -23.44 2.31
C GLY A 389 12.12 -24.87 2.84
N ARG A 390 11.15 -25.30 3.67
CA ARG A 390 11.05 -26.66 4.22
C ARG A 390 10.42 -27.66 3.25
N PHE A 391 9.69 -27.22 2.27
CA PHE A 391 9.04 -28.03 1.22
C PHE A 391 9.77 -27.86 -0.12
#